data_3c71833942390913daa821d391ef2058
#
_entry.id   3c71833942390913daa821d391ef2058
#
_cell.length_a   1.000
_cell.length_b   1.000
_cell.length_c   1.000
_cell.angle_alpha   90.00
_cell.angle_beta   90.00
_cell.angle_gamma   90.00
#
_symmetry.space_group_name_H-M   'P 1'
#
loop_
_entity.id
_entity.type
_entity.pdbx_description
1 polymer ?
#
loop_
_entity_poly.entity_id
_entity_poly.type
_entity_poly.pdbx_seq_one_letter_code
_entity_poly.pdbx_strand_id
1 'polypeptide(L)'
;VLIDVFIVNPLEVGCRRFFIRNLNEPAQIGNIGYGFDNNYRNVAKTMFFRDLFTVLWSLLFIIPGIVKAYEYMMIPYLLADNPQMTKEQAFAESKRMMQGQKWKAFVLDLSFIGWYILSGLTLGILAIFYVSPYVNATHAALYEALCYANPAGSNGFTQQADPVNSPFQQENV
;
A
#
# COMPACT_ATOMS: atom_id res chain seq x y z
N VAL A 1 -17.36 11.44 -2.84
CA VAL A 1 -16.17 12.10 -3.45
C VAL A 1 -15.44 12.99 -2.47
N LEU A 2 -16.08 14.06 -1.87
CA LEU A 2 -15.36 14.94 -0.92
C LEU A 2 -14.94 14.19 0.35
N ILE A 3 -15.82 13.38 0.91
CA ILE A 3 -15.51 12.56 2.09
C ILE A 3 -14.36 11.59 1.78
N ASP A 4 -14.36 10.99 0.61
CA ASP A 4 -13.30 10.05 0.20
C ASP A 4 -11.92 10.75 0.17
N VAL A 5 -11.85 11.93 -0.47
CA VAL A 5 -10.59 12.68 -0.62
C VAL A 5 -10.05 13.18 0.72
N PHE A 6 -10.92 13.71 1.61
CA PHE A 6 -10.49 14.40 2.81
C PHE A 6 -10.45 13.52 4.07
N ILE A 7 -11.16 12.40 4.09
CA ILE A 7 -11.22 11.51 5.25
C ILE A 7 -10.68 10.12 4.90
N VAL A 8 -11.25 9.47 3.87
CA VAL A 8 -10.93 8.08 3.57
C VAL A 8 -9.48 7.93 3.10
N ASN A 9 -9.01 8.80 2.20
CA ASN A 9 -7.64 8.72 1.67
C ASN A 9 -6.55 8.94 2.73
N PRO A 10 -6.60 9.97 3.60
CA PRO A 10 -5.63 10.09 4.71
C PRO A 10 -5.72 8.94 5.71
N LEU A 11 -6.92 8.43 5.97
CA LEU A 11 -7.12 7.26 6.83
C LEU A 11 -6.50 6.00 6.19
N GLU A 12 -6.62 5.82 4.88
CA GLU A 12 -5.95 4.72 4.16
C GLU A 12 -4.44 4.74 4.38
N VAL A 13 -3.80 5.90 4.23
CA VAL A 13 -2.36 6.06 4.47
C VAL A 13 -2.01 5.70 5.92
N GLY A 14 -2.80 6.13 6.90
CA GLY A 14 -2.62 5.78 8.31
C GLY A 14 -2.76 4.27 8.56
N CYS A 15 -3.77 3.63 7.97
CA CYS A 15 -3.94 2.18 8.05
C CYS A 15 -2.76 1.42 7.40
N ARG A 16 -2.27 1.87 6.24
CA ARG A 16 -1.09 1.26 5.60
C ARG A 16 0.14 1.37 6.48
N ARG A 17 0.35 2.53 7.12
CA ARG A 17 1.43 2.72 8.09
C ARG A 17 1.30 1.77 9.28
N PHE A 18 0.10 1.59 9.83
CA PHE A 18 -0.14 0.63 10.90
C PHE A 18 0.31 -0.79 10.50
N PHE A 19 -0.07 -1.26 9.31
CA PHE A 19 0.34 -2.60 8.85
C PHE A 19 1.84 -2.70 8.57
N ILE A 20 2.46 -1.67 7.98
CA ILE A 20 3.92 -1.65 7.76
C ILE A 20 4.67 -1.73 9.10
N ARG A 21 4.29 -0.89 10.07
CA ARG A 21 4.96 -0.87 11.39
C ARG A 21 4.75 -2.16 12.16
N ASN A 22 3.58 -2.77 12.04
CA ASN A 22 3.26 -4.02 12.71
C ASN A 22 4.08 -5.23 12.21
N LEU A 23 4.76 -5.14 11.09
CA LEU A 23 5.68 -6.18 10.63
C LEU A 23 6.94 -6.26 11.51
N ASN A 24 7.39 -5.12 12.05
CA ASN A 24 8.68 -5.00 12.75
C ASN A 24 8.55 -4.51 14.20
N GLU A 25 7.40 -3.94 14.61
CA GLU A 25 7.17 -3.32 15.91
C GLU A 25 5.82 -3.75 16.50
N PRO A 26 5.62 -3.67 17.83
CA PRO A 26 4.30 -3.89 18.44
C PRO A 26 3.26 -2.92 17.88
N ALA A 27 2.06 -3.42 17.60
CA ALA A 27 0.97 -2.66 17.02
C ALA A 27 0.60 -1.42 17.86
N GLN A 28 0.65 -0.24 17.26
CA GLN A 28 0.25 1.01 17.88
C GLN A 28 -0.90 1.64 17.09
N ILE A 29 -2.09 1.70 17.69
CA ILE A 29 -3.31 2.23 17.06
C ILE A 29 -3.13 3.71 16.66
N GLY A 30 -2.29 4.49 17.38
CA GLY A 30 -1.96 5.88 17.04
C GLY A 30 -1.42 6.08 15.62
N ASN A 31 -0.83 5.06 15.01
CA ASN A 31 -0.36 5.13 13.62
C ASN A 31 -1.48 5.33 12.59
N ILE A 32 -2.73 5.02 12.92
CA ILE A 32 -3.88 5.19 12.03
C ILE A 32 -4.15 6.67 11.74
N GLY A 33 -3.92 7.56 12.72
CA GLY A 33 -4.06 9.02 12.55
C GLY A 33 -2.94 9.70 11.75
N TYR A 34 -1.88 9.00 11.43
CA TYR A 34 -0.67 9.58 10.83
C TYR A 34 -0.90 10.39 9.55
N GLY A 35 -1.83 9.95 8.71
CA GLY A 35 -2.18 10.65 7.47
C GLY A 35 -2.83 12.01 7.67
N PHE A 36 -3.34 12.30 8.88
CA PHE A 36 -3.93 13.59 9.25
C PHE A 36 -2.90 14.54 9.88
N ASP A 37 -1.91 14.00 10.61
CA ASP A 37 -0.96 14.80 11.38
C ASP A 37 0.25 15.25 10.54
N ASN A 38 0.68 14.43 9.56
CA ASN A 38 1.91 14.64 8.82
C ASN A 38 1.64 15.05 7.37
N ASN A 39 1.74 16.36 7.11
CA ASN A 39 1.60 16.95 5.77
C ASN A 39 0.29 16.54 5.05
N TYR A 40 -0.82 16.59 5.78
CA TYR A 40 -2.17 16.20 5.34
C TYR A 40 -2.52 16.70 3.93
N ARG A 41 -2.22 17.97 3.61
CA ARG A 41 -2.54 18.56 2.30
C ARG A 41 -1.82 17.84 1.13
N ASN A 42 -0.57 17.45 1.33
CA ASN A 42 0.19 16.72 0.34
C ASN A 42 -0.33 15.29 0.19
N VAL A 43 -0.60 14.62 1.30
CA VAL A 43 -1.20 13.28 1.32
C VAL A 43 -2.54 13.27 0.58
N ALA A 44 -3.47 14.15 0.98
CA ALA A 44 -4.80 14.25 0.36
C ALA A 44 -4.72 14.57 -1.15
N LYS A 45 -3.84 15.52 -1.53
CA LYS A 45 -3.62 15.89 -2.93
C LYS A 45 -3.08 14.71 -3.75
N THR A 46 -2.05 14.05 -3.27
CA THR A 46 -1.41 12.93 -3.99
C THR A 46 -2.37 11.76 -4.15
N MET A 47 -3.11 11.41 -3.09
CA MET A 47 -4.11 10.34 -3.12
C MET A 47 -5.28 10.69 -4.06
N PHE A 48 -5.75 11.94 -4.07
CA PHE A 48 -6.76 12.40 -5.02
C PHE A 48 -6.30 12.23 -6.48
N PHE A 49 -5.07 12.64 -6.81
CA PHE A 49 -4.56 12.45 -8.16
C PHE A 49 -4.35 10.97 -8.52
N ARG A 50 -3.95 10.12 -7.57
CA ARG A 50 -3.91 8.67 -7.76
C ARG A 50 -5.29 8.14 -8.18
N ASP A 51 -6.32 8.47 -7.43
CA ASP A 51 -7.69 8.01 -7.69
C ASP A 51 -8.24 8.56 -9.01
N LEU A 52 -8.02 9.85 -9.27
CA LEU A 52 -8.43 10.50 -10.52
C LEU A 52 -7.80 9.82 -11.74
N PHE A 53 -6.49 9.59 -11.72
CA PHE A 53 -5.80 8.93 -12.83
C PHE A 53 -6.24 7.46 -13.00
N THR A 54 -6.44 6.74 -11.90
CA THR A 54 -6.94 5.36 -11.95
C THR A 54 -8.33 5.29 -12.58
N VAL A 55 -9.26 6.15 -12.15
CA VAL A 55 -10.62 6.22 -12.70
C VAL A 55 -10.59 6.62 -14.18
N LEU A 56 -9.79 7.62 -14.54
CA LEU A 56 -9.68 8.09 -15.93
C LEU A 56 -9.19 6.98 -16.87
N TRP A 57 -8.17 6.23 -16.45
CA TRP A 57 -7.67 5.10 -17.24
C TRP A 57 -8.64 3.91 -17.27
N SER A 58 -9.36 3.65 -16.18
CA SER A 58 -10.39 2.60 -16.13
C SER A 58 -11.58 2.93 -17.03
N LEU A 59 -11.95 4.22 -17.13
CA LEU A 59 -13.03 4.66 -18.01
C LEU A 59 -12.66 4.53 -19.49
N LEU A 60 -11.37 4.74 -19.83
CA LEU A 60 -10.93 4.70 -21.22
C LEU A 60 -10.80 3.26 -21.74
N PHE A 61 -10.23 2.37 -20.95
CA PHE A 61 -10.10 0.93 -21.25
C PHE A 61 -9.91 0.11 -19.96
N ILE A 62 -10.68 -0.94 -19.79
CA ILE A 62 -10.62 -1.81 -18.58
C ILE A 62 -9.21 -2.39 -18.36
N ILE A 63 -8.59 -2.92 -19.42
CA ILE A 63 -7.26 -3.57 -19.30
C ILE A 63 -6.15 -2.58 -18.91
N PRO A 64 -5.93 -1.44 -19.60
CA PRO A 64 -4.93 -0.47 -19.16
C PRO A 64 -5.27 0.18 -17.82
N GLY A 65 -6.57 0.28 -17.45
CA GLY A 65 -6.99 0.74 -16.13
C GLY A 65 -6.47 -0.18 -15.02
N ILE A 66 -6.60 -1.49 -15.16
CA ILE A 66 -6.05 -2.48 -14.21
C ILE A 66 -4.53 -2.34 -14.12
N VAL A 67 -3.82 -2.26 -15.24
CA VAL A 67 -2.36 -2.09 -15.26
C VAL A 67 -1.93 -0.82 -14.52
N LYS A 68 -2.67 0.29 -14.68
CA LYS A 68 -2.40 1.54 -13.98
C LYS A 68 -2.75 1.49 -12.49
N ALA A 69 -3.79 0.77 -12.11
CA ALA A 69 -4.10 0.55 -10.69
C ALA A 69 -2.94 -0.15 -9.97
N TYR A 70 -2.36 -1.19 -10.56
CA TYR A 70 -1.17 -1.86 -10.02
C TYR A 70 0.07 -0.97 -10.04
N GLU A 71 0.24 -0.13 -11.06
CA GLU A 71 1.36 0.83 -11.13
C GLU A 71 1.33 1.84 -9.98
N TYR A 72 0.15 2.24 -9.51
CA TYR A 72 -0.05 3.23 -8.45
C TYR A 72 -0.33 2.60 -7.07
N MET A 73 -0.30 1.28 -6.98
CA MET A 73 -0.65 0.52 -5.77
C MET A 73 0.24 0.86 -4.57
N MET A 74 1.52 1.21 -4.82
CA MET A 74 2.49 1.50 -3.75
C MET A 74 2.44 2.95 -3.23
N ILE A 75 1.69 3.86 -3.86
CA ILE A 75 1.60 5.27 -3.46
C ILE A 75 1.18 5.45 -1.99
N PRO A 76 0.12 4.81 -1.47
CA PRO A 76 -0.27 4.99 -0.07
C PRO A 76 0.80 4.49 0.92
N TYR A 77 1.57 3.47 0.56
CA TYR A 77 2.68 2.98 1.38
C TYR A 77 3.86 3.96 1.37
N LEU A 78 4.22 4.52 0.22
CA LEU A 78 5.27 5.53 0.08
C LEU A 78 4.95 6.80 0.89
N LEU A 79 3.69 7.25 0.88
CA LEU A 79 3.25 8.39 1.68
C LEU A 79 3.15 8.07 3.17
N ALA A 80 2.89 6.80 3.52
CA ALA A 80 2.91 6.34 4.91
C ALA A 80 4.33 6.34 5.49
N ASP A 81 5.32 6.06 4.63
CA ASP A 81 6.74 6.07 5.00
C ASP A 81 7.33 7.50 4.97
N ASN A 82 7.05 8.25 3.91
CA ASN A 82 7.53 9.63 3.74
C ASN A 82 6.42 10.58 3.27
N PRO A 83 5.67 11.25 4.19
CA PRO A 83 4.58 12.16 3.84
C PRO A 83 5.06 13.48 3.22
N GLN A 84 6.36 13.76 3.24
CA GLN A 84 6.95 14.95 2.60
C GLN A 84 7.24 14.73 1.11
N MET A 85 7.11 13.49 0.63
CA MET A 85 7.33 13.16 -0.77
C MET A 85 6.36 13.93 -1.67
N THR A 86 6.88 14.54 -2.73
CA THR A 86 6.02 15.25 -3.70
C THR A 86 5.18 14.26 -4.50
N LYS A 87 4.08 14.76 -5.06
CA LYS A 87 3.20 13.93 -5.91
C LYS A 87 4.00 13.27 -7.04
N GLU A 88 4.82 14.04 -7.74
CA GLU A 88 5.63 13.57 -8.87
C GLU A 88 6.61 12.47 -8.44
N GLN A 89 7.23 12.63 -7.28
CA GLN A 89 8.13 11.61 -6.70
C GLN A 89 7.37 10.34 -6.32
N ALA A 90 6.21 10.45 -5.67
CA ALA A 90 5.40 9.31 -5.27
C ALA A 90 4.94 8.48 -6.49
N PHE A 91 4.49 9.14 -7.56
CA PHE A 91 4.10 8.47 -8.80
C PHE A 91 5.28 7.82 -9.53
N ALA A 92 6.42 8.52 -9.65
CA ALA A 92 7.61 8.00 -10.29
C ALA A 92 8.16 6.78 -9.53
N GLU A 93 8.20 6.86 -8.20
CA GLU A 93 8.73 5.80 -7.35
C GLU A 93 7.81 4.58 -7.33
N SER A 94 6.50 4.75 -7.18
CA SER A 94 5.54 3.65 -7.27
C SER A 94 5.62 2.92 -8.61
N LYS A 95 5.73 3.68 -9.71
CA LYS A 95 5.92 3.11 -11.06
C LYS A 95 7.22 2.32 -11.15
N ARG A 96 8.32 2.85 -10.60
CA ARG A 96 9.63 2.19 -10.60
C ARG A 96 9.60 0.87 -9.82
N MET A 97 9.04 0.87 -8.61
CA MET A 97 8.92 -0.30 -7.76
C MET A 97 8.08 -1.41 -8.40
N MET A 98 6.97 -1.04 -9.05
CA MET A 98 6.05 -1.98 -9.69
C MET A 98 6.47 -2.40 -11.09
N GLN A 99 7.59 -1.87 -11.62
CA GLN A 99 8.09 -2.27 -12.93
C GLN A 99 8.58 -3.72 -12.92
N GLY A 100 7.98 -4.56 -13.77
CA GLY A 100 8.23 -6.00 -13.81
C GLY A 100 7.54 -6.83 -12.71
N GLN A 101 6.94 -6.19 -11.70
CA GLN A 101 6.28 -6.89 -10.59
C GLN A 101 4.74 -6.87 -10.67
N LYS A 102 4.15 -6.09 -11.58
CA LYS A 102 2.69 -5.93 -11.72
C LYS A 102 1.96 -7.27 -11.88
N TRP A 103 2.52 -8.17 -12.68
CA TRP A 103 1.95 -9.50 -12.89
C TRP A 103 1.97 -10.36 -11.62
N LYS A 104 3.05 -10.29 -10.85
CA LYS A 104 3.15 -11.02 -9.58
C LYS A 104 2.17 -10.50 -8.55
N ALA A 105 2.02 -9.17 -8.44
CA ALA A 105 1.02 -8.54 -7.57
C ALA A 105 -0.41 -8.91 -8.00
N PHE A 106 -0.69 -8.93 -9.31
CA PHE A 106 -1.98 -9.40 -9.83
C PHE A 106 -2.27 -10.86 -9.47
N VAL A 107 -1.29 -11.76 -9.63
CA VAL A 107 -1.45 -13.18 -9.25
C VAL A 107 -1.64 -13.33 -7.74
N LEU A 108 -0.95 -12.52 -6.93
CA LEU A 108 -1.14 -12.47 -5.48
C LEU A 108 -2.60 -12.10 -5.14
N ASP A 109 -3.13 -11.04 -5.74
CA ASP A 109 -4.52 -10.63 -5.52
C ASP A 109 -5.53 -11.66 -6.03
N LEU A 110 -5.20 -12.32 -7.15
CA LEU A 110 -6.03 -13.40 -7.70
C LEU A 110 -6.17 -14.56 -6.70
N SER A 111 -5.13 -14.85 -5.92
CA SER A 111 -5.18 -15.89 -4.89
C SER A 111 -6.19 -15.58 -3.76
N PHE A 112 -6.54 -14.30 -3.57
CA PHE A 112 -7.55 -13.90 -2.59
C PHE A 112 -8.98 -13.99 -3.09
N ILE A 113 -9.21 -14.22 -4.39
CA ILE A 113 -10.58 -14.32 -4.96
C ILE A 113 -11.42 -15.39 -4.25
N GLY A 114 -10.81 -16.54 -3.95
CA GLY A 114 -11.51 -17.58 -3.19
C GLY A 114 -12.03 -17.11 -1.83
N TRP A 115 -11.24 -16.29 -1.13
CA TRP A 115 -11.61 -15.71 0.15
C TRP A 115 -12.71 -14.65 0.01
N TYR A 116 -12.70 -13.86 -1.08
CA TYR A 116 -13.76 -12.89 -1.36
C TYR A 116 -15.09 -13.57 -1.70
N ILE A 117 -15.06 -14.68 -2.45
CA ILE A 117 -16.26 -15.50 -2.73
C ILE A 117 -16.82 -16.06 -1.42
N LEU A 118 -15.97 -16.63 -0.58
CA LEU A 118 -16.37 -17.15 0.74
C LEU A 118 -16.94 -16.06 1.65
N SER A 119 -16.34 -14.86 1.59
CA SER A 119 -16.84 -13.67 2.30
C SER A 119 -18.23 -13.25 1.83
N GLY A 120 -18.48 -13.30 0.52
CA GLY A 120 -19.82 -13.03 -0.04
C GLY A 120 -20.87 -14.00 0.50
N LEU A 121 -20.50 -15.27 0.65
CA LEU A 121 -21.40 -16.30 1.22
C LEU A 121 -21.72 -16.07 2.70
N THR A 122 -20.82 -15.44 3.46
CA THR A 122 -20.96 -15.12 4.89
C THR A 122 -21.48 -13.71 5.15
N LEU A 123 -22.21 -13.11 4.20
CA LEU A 123 -22.74 -11.73 4.29
C LEU A 123 -21.67 -10.66 4.57
N GLY A 124 -20.42 -10.90 4.14
CA GLY A 124 -19.33 -9.95 4.29
C GLY A 124 -18.65 -9.90 5.66
N ILE A 125 -19.15 -10.61 6.66
CA ILE A 125 -18.57 -10.62 8.02
C ILE A 125 -17.11 -11.12 7.97
N LEU A 126 -16.87 -12.19 7.23
CA LEU A 126 -15.52 -12.75 7.06
C LEU A 126 -14.58 -11.76 6.34
N ALA A 127 -15.11 -10.94 5.41
CA ALA A 127 -14.32 -9.95 4.71
C ALA A 127 -13.73 -8.91 5.67
N ILE A 128 -14.53 -8.39 6.60
CA ILE A 128 -14.14 -7.30 7.49
C ILE A 128 -13.13 -7.80 8.53
N PHE A 129 -13.41 -8.92 9.19
CA PHE A 129 -12.63 -9.37 10.34
C PHE A 129 -11.41 -10.23 9.98
N TYR A 130 -11.44 -10.92 8.86
CA TYR A 130 -10.38 -11.85 8.49
C TYR A 130 -9.69 -11.50 7.17
N VAL A 131 -10.44 -11.35 6.08
CA VAL A 131 -9.87 -11.17 4.73
C VAL A 131 -9.19 -9.82 4.60
N SER A 132 -9.83 -8.74 5.05
CA SER A 132 -9.27 -7.38 4.93
C SER A 132 -7.95 -7.20 5.70
N PRO A 133 -7.81 -7.58 6.98
CA PRO A 133 -6.53 -7.47 7.67
C PRO A 133 -5.45 -8.37 7.05
N TYR A 134 -5.81 -9.57 6.59
CA TYR A 134 -4.88 -10.49 5.96
C TYR A 134 -4.32 -9.95 4.63
N VAL A 135 -5.19 -9.42 3.76
CA VAL A 135 -4.80 -8.80 2.49
C VAL A 135 -3.93 -7.57 2.73
N ASN A 136 -4.32 -6.70 3.67
CA ASN A 136 -3.53 -5.51 3.99
C ASN A 136 -2.14 -5.85 4.55
N ALA A 137 -2.03 -6.86 5.39
CA ALA A 137 -0.73 -7.34 5.89
C ALA A 137 0.15 -7.90 4.76
N THR A 138 -0.45 -8.66 3.83
CA THR A 138 0.26 -9.21 2.67
C THR A 138 0.77 -8.11 1.74
N HIS A 139 -0.04 -7.08 1.49
CA HIS A 139 0.40 -5.94 0.67
C HIS A 139 1.47 -5.10 1.37
N ALA A 140 1.43 -4.96 2.70
CA ALA A 140 2.49 -4.32 3.47
C ALA A 140 3.81 -5.11 3.36
N ALA A 141 3.77 -6.44 3.46
CA ALA A 141 4.93 -7.28 3.26
C ALA A 141 5.47 -7.21 1.81
N LEU A 142 4.57 -7.13 0.82
CA LEU A 142 4.97 -6.90 -0.57
C LEU A 142 5.70 -5.55 -0.73
N TYR A 143 5.19 -4.48 -0.14
CA TYR A 143 5.85 -3.17 -0.15
C TYR A 143 7.25 -3.25 0.46
N GLU A 144 7.39 -3.85 1.62
CA GLU A 144 8.68 -4.06 2.29
C GLU A 144 9.66 -4.84 1.41
N ALA A 145 9.22 -5.95 0.81
CA ALA A 145 10.03 -6.74 -0.12
C ALA A 145 10.48 -5.94 -1.35
N LEU A 146 9.62 -5.06 -1.88
CA LEU A 146 9.96 -4.17 -3.00
C LEU A 146 10.95 -3.07 -2.59
N CYS A 147 10.89 -2.57 -1.34
CA CYS A 147 11.89 -1.66 -0.79
C CYS A 147 13.26 -2.31 -0.70
N TYR A 148 13.35 -3.54 -0.20
CA TYR A 148 14.62 -4.30 -0.17
C TYR A 148 15.18 -4.59 -1.56
N ALA A 149 14.32 -4.88 -2.53
CA ALA A 149 14.72 -5.12 -3.92
C ALA A 149 15.19 -3.85 -4.64
N ASN A 150 14.77 -2.66 -4.19
CA ASN A 150 15.04 -1.36 -4.82
C ASN A 150 15.41 -0.29 -3.78
N PRO A 151 16.58 -0.38 -3.12
CA PRO A 151 16.92 0.48 -1.98
C PRO A 151 17.08 1.96 -2.31
N ALA A 152 17.19 2.35 -3.58
CA ALA A 152 17.42 3.74 -4.00
C ALA A 152 16.21 4.69 -3.79
N GLY A 153 15.03 4.17 -3.48
CA GLY A 153 13.80 4.97 -3.30
C GLY A 153 13.20 4.96 -1.90
N SER A 154 13.66 4.07 -1.01
CA SER A 154 13.10 3.89 0.32
C SER A 154 13.99 4.53 1.40
N ASN A 155 14.02 5.86 1.46
CA ASN A 155 14.90 6.58 2.39
C ASN A 155 14.46 6.52 3.87
N GLY A 156 13.35 5.86 4.21
CA GLY A 156 12.83 5.79 5.57
C GLY A 156 12.95 4.41 6.22
N PHE A 157 12.60 3.35 5.51
CA PHE A 157 12.52 2.00 6.08
C PHE A 157 13.87 1.27 6.16
N THR A 158 14.74 1.47 5.18
CA THR A 158 16.06 0.80 5.12
C THR A 158 17.06 1.33 6.14
N GLN A 159 16.85 2.51 6.70
CA GLN A 159 17.71 3.05 7.76
C GLN A 159 17.35 2.53 9.18
N GLN A 160 16.16 1.94 9.35
CA GLN A 160 15.70 1.44 10.65
C GLN A 160 15.69 -0.10 10.76
N ALA A 161 15.80 -0.81 9.65
CA ALA A 161 15.96 -2.25 9.64
C ALA A 161 17.46 -2.56 9.66
N ASP A 162 18.01 -2.83 10.84
CA ASP A 162 19.35 -3.45 10.95
C ASP A 162 19.35 -4.72 10.07
N PRO A 163 20.32 -4.86 9.14
CA PRO A 163 20.37 -6.02 8.25
C PRO A 163 20.54 -7.36 9.00
N VAL A 164 20.86 -7.32 10.30
CA VAL A 164 21.01 -8.48 11.17
C VAL A 164 19.66 -9.07 11.64
N ASN A 165 18.57 -8.31 11.59
CA ASN A 165 17.25 -8.72 12.11
C ASN A 165 16.17 -8.87 11.03
N SER A 166 16.53 -9.02 9.76
CA SER A 166 15.50 -9.28 8.73
C SER A 166 14.94 -10.70 8.95
N PRO A 167 13.61 -10.86 9.07
CA PRO A 167 12.99 -12.18 9.29
C PRO A 167 13.24 -13.16 8.14
N PHE A 168 13.75 -12.70 7.01
CA PHE A 168 14.04 -13.51 5.82
C PHE A 168 15.49 -14.08 5.80
N GLN A 169 16.36 -13.75 6.75
CA GLN A 169 17.73 -14.28 6.81
C GLN A 169 17.96 -15.34 7.88
N GLN A 170 16.96 -15.71 8.67
CA GLN A 170 17.10 -16.73 9.71
C GLN A 170 16.94 -18.18 9.24
N GLU A 171 16.71 -18.43 7.95
CA GLU A 171 16.56 -19.81 7.42
C GLU A 171 17.84 -20.45 6.89
N ASN A 172 19.01 -19.82 7.02
CA ASN A 172 20.28 -20.35 6.49
C ASN A 172 21.42 -20.41 7.52
N VAL A 173 21.12 -20.79 8.79
CA VAL A 173 22.16 -21.20 9.77
C VAL A 173 21.81 -22.55 10.35
#